data_167b808111b42e4f8c5e12def857553c
#
_entry.id   167b808111b42e4f8c5e12def857553c
#
_cell.length_a   1.000
_cell.length_b   1.000
_cell.length_c   1.000
_cell.angle_alpha   90.00
_cell.angle_beta   90.00
_cell.angle_gamma   90.00
#
_symmetry.space_group_name_H-M   'P 1'
#
loop_
_entity.id
_entity.type
_entity.pdbx_description
1 polymer ?
#
loop_
_entity_poly.entity_id
_entity_poly.type
_entity_poly.pdbx_seq_one_letter_code
_entity_poly.pdbx_strand_id
1 'polypeptide(L)'
;MAEFKGAEGAGTGLLIAGKAGQEVRAAANGRVVYAGGGLIGYGQLIILKHNDTFLSAYGYNASLSVKEGQAIRKGQRIATMGASSGNPAQLHFEIRRNGKPVNPRQYLPRH
;
A
#
# COMPACT_ATOMS: atom_id res chain seq x y z
N MET A 1 4.96 14.49 3.00
CA MET A 1 4.39 13.47 2.12
C MET A 1 4.87 13.69 0.70
N ALA A 2 5.28 12.63 0.05
CA ALA A 2 5.81 12.74 -1.31
C ALA A 2 4.71 13.02 -2.32
N GLU A 3 5.06 13.75 -3.37
CA GLU A 3 4.16 13.96 -4.48
C GLU A 3 4.20 12.76 -5.42
N PHE A 4 3.09 12.51 -6.10
CA PHE A 4 3.05 11.52 -7.17
C PHE A 4 3.85 12.04 -8.35
N LYS A 5 4.78 11.23 -8.86
CA LYS A 5 5.69 11.67 -9.91
C LYS A 5 5.56 10.89 -11.21
N GLY A 6 4.56 10.08 -11.34
CA GLY A 6 4.34 9.34 -12.57
C GLY A 6 4.45 7.85 -12.39
N ALA A 7 4.78 7.14 -13.46
CA ALA A 7 4.57 5.70 -13.55
C ALA A 7 5.80 4.85 -13.24
N GLU A 8 6.92 5.45 -12.85
CA GLU A 8 8.16 4.72 -12.71
C GLU A 8 8.81 4.86 -11.36
N GLY A 9 9.42 3.78 -10.89
CA GLY A 9 10.28 3.74 -9.73
C GLY A 9 9.63 4.16 -8.44
N ALA A 10 10.41 4.69 -7.54
CA ALA A 10 9.97 5.06 -6.20
C ALA A 10 9.01 6.24 -6.19
N GLY A 11 8.85 6.95 -7.31
CA GLY A 11 7.94 8.08 -7.41
C GLY A 11 6.51 7.74 -7.76
N THR A 12 6.15 6.44 -7.85
CA THR A 12 4.85 6.04 -8.37
C THR A 12 3.71 6.11 -7.38
N GLY A 13 3.97 6.40 -6.11
CA GLY A 13 2.93 6.43 -5.08
C GLY A 13 3.14 7.54 -4.09
N LEU A 14 2.42 7.44 -2.97
CA LEU A 14 2.55 8.36 -1.84
C LEU A 14 3.36 7.71 -0.74
N LEU A 15 4.22 8.50 -0.10
CA LEU A 15 4.85 8.09 1.15
C LEU A 15 4.08 8.76 2.29
N ILE A 16 3.49 7.96 3.14
CA ILE A 16 2.65 8.44 4.23
C ILE A 16 3.41 8.23 5.53
N ALA A 17 3.72 9.33 6.21
CA ALA A 17 4.44 9.27 7.48
C ALA A 17 3.55 8.70 8.58
N GLY A 18 4.16 7.94 9.48
CA GLY A 18 3.46 7.37 10.62
C GLY A 18 4.43 6.94 11.70
N LYS A 19 4.01 6.00 12.51
CA LYS A 19 4.82 5.47 13.61
C LYS A 19 5.02 3.96 13.39
N ALA A 20 6.17 3.45 13.83
CA ALA A 20 6.41 2.01 13.79
C ALA A 20 5.28 1.30 14.57
N GLY A 21 4.71 0.27 13.95
CA GLY A 21 3.59 -0.47 14.53
C GLY A 21 2.21 0.12 14.29
N GLN A 22 2.12 1.29 13.68
CA GLN A 22 0.84 1.91 13.36
C GLN A 22 0.07 1.01 12.40
N GLU A 23 -1.25 0.91 12.59
CA GLU A 23 -2.09 0.07 11.73
C GLU A 23 -2.16 0.62 10.31
N VAL A 24 -2.08 -0.30 9.36
CA VAL A 24 -2.34 -0.01 7.94
C VAL A 24 -3.69 -0.63 7.61
N ARG A 25 -4.60 0.17 7.08
CA ARG A 25 -5.97 -0.25 6.78
C ARG A 25 -6.26 -0.21 5.29
N ALA A 26 -7.08 -1.14 4.84
CA ALA A 26 -7.43 -1.24 3.43
C ALA A 26 -8.23 0.00 2.98
N ALA A 27 -7.87 0.55 1.82
CA ALA A 27 -8.53 1.73 1.27
C ALA A 27 -9.92 1.42 0.71
N ALA A 28 -10.17 0.18 0.34
CA ALA A 28 -11.45 -0.26 -0.22
C ALA A 28 -11.57 -1.78 -0.10
N ASN A 29 -12.78 -2.30 -0.35
CA ASN A 29 -12.98 -3.74 -0.40
C ASN A 29 -12.14 -4.35 -1.52
N GLY A 30 -11.67 -5.57 -1.32
CA GLY A 30 -10.88 -6.25 -2.33
C GLY A 30 -10.47 -7.64 -1.90
N ARG A 31 -9.49 -8.18 -2.63
CA ARG A 31 -8.90 -9.48 -2.33
C ARG A 31 -7.39 -9.37 -2.40
N VAL A 32 -6.71 -10.02 -1.49
CA VAL A 32 -5.25 -10.02 -1.46
C VAL A 32 -4.73 -10.85 -2.63
N VAL A 33 -4.00 -10.21 -3.54
CA VAL A 33 -3.37 -10.91 -4.67
C VAL A 33 -1.88 -11.08 -4.48
N TYR A 34 -1.28 -10.36 -3.51
CA TYR A 34 0.11 -10.55 -3.13
C TYR A 34 0.29 -10.13 -1.67
N ALA A 35 1.05 -10.92 -0.91
CA ALA A 35 1.42 -10.56 0.45
C ALA A 35 2.79 -11.19 0.75
N GLY A 36 3.82 -10.37 0.96
CA GLY A 36 5.14 -10.87 1.26
C GLY A 36 6.24 -9.88 1.02
N GLY A 37 7.50 -10.31 1.23
CA GLY A 37 8.69 -9.48 1.10
C GLY A 37 9.53 -9.77 -0.14
N GLY A 38 8.97 -10.43 -1.14
CA GLY A 38 9.73 -10.88 -2.30
C GLY A 38 10.06 -9.83 -3.34
N LEU A 39 9.45 -8.65 -3.27
CA LEU A 39 9.72 -7.57 -4.24
C LEU A 39 10.72 -6.60 -3.65
N ILE A 40 11.82 -6.42 -4.36
CA ILE A 40 12.92 -5.54 -3.90
C ILE A 40 12.44 -4.10 -3.89
N GLY A 41 12.76 -3.40 -2.81
CA GLY A 41 12.46 -1.98 -2.67
C GLY A 41 11.16 -1.65 -1.98
N TYR A 42 10.33 -2.65 -1.67
CA TYR A 42 9.04 -2.41 -1.03
C TYR A 42 8.93 -2.96 0.40
N GLY A 43 9.95 -3.70 0.86
CA GLY A 43 9.86 -4.38 2.15
C GLY A 43 8.73 -5.40 2.13
N GLN A 44 7.95 -5.48 3.21
CA GLN A 44 6.75 -6.32 3.22
C GLN A 44 5.65 -5.58 2.48
N LEU A 45 5.12 -6.20 1.45
CA LEU A 45 4.18 -5.58 0.52
C LEU A 45 2.87 -6.35 0.47
N ILE A 46 1.75 -5.61 0.45
CA ILE A 46 0.43 -6.18 0.18
C ILE A 46 -0.12 -5.51 -1.07
N ILE A 47 -0.70 -6.31 -1.97
CA ILE A 47 -1.43 -5.80 -3.12
C ILE A 47 -2.86 -6.31 -3.03
N LEU A 48 -3.82 -5.39 -3.08
CA LEU A 48 -5.25 -5.70 -3.09
C LEU A 48 -5.82 -5.46 -4.47
N LYS A 49 -6.57 -6.42 -4.97
CA LYS A 49 -7.35 -6.25 -6.21
C LYS A 49 -8.77 -5.88 -5.80
N HIS A 50 -9.22 -4.70 -6.22
CA HIS A 50 -10.54 -4.18 -5.88
C HIS A 50 -11.57 -4.58 -6.93
N ASN A 51 -11.17 -4.57 -8.19
CA ASN A 51 -11.98 -5.00 -9.33
C ASN A 51 -11.04 -5.17 -10.52
N ASP A 52 -11.59 -5.33 -11.72
CA ASP A 52 -10.76 -5.55 -12.90
C ASP A 52 -9.93 -4.33 -13.31
N THR A 53 -10.25 -3.17 -12.76
CA THR A 53 -9.59 -1.90 -13.12
C THR A 53 -8.57 -1.47 -12.09
N PHE A 54 -8.87 -1.62 -10.79
CA PHE A 54 -8.08 -1.00 -9.71
C PHE A 54 -7.40 -2.00 -8.79
N LEU A 55 -6.13 -1.70 -8.50
CA LEU A 55 -5.34 -2.34 -7.44
C LEU A 55 -4.87 -1.26 -6.47
N SER A 56 -4.67 -1.63 -5.20
CA SER A 56 -3.92 -0.78 -4.28
C SER A 56 -2.76 -1.57 -3.71
N ALA A 57 -1.66 -0.89 -3.42
CA ALA A 57 -0.45 -1.51 -2.91
C ALA A 57 0.02 -0.78 -1.66
N TYR A 58 0.52 -1.54 -0.68
CA TYR A 58 0.90 -1.05 0.65
C TYR A 58 2.27 -1.63 0.98
N GLY A 59 3.30 -0.79 0.91
CA GLY A 59 4.68 -1.22 1.10
C GLY A 59 5.30 -0.69 2.39
N TYR A 60 6.48 -1.22 2.72
CA TYR A 60 7.26 -0.88 3.90
C TYR A 60 6.59 -1.29 5.21
N ASN A 61 5.80 -2.36 5.17
CA ASN A 61 5.15 -2.87 6.38
C ASN A 61 6.16 -3.65 7.25
N ALA A 62 5.95 -3.59 8.56
CA ALA A 62 6.70 -4.41 9.50
C ALA A 62 6.13 -5.81 9.58
N SER A 63 4.81 -5.92 9.59
CA SER A 63 4.14 -7.21 9.66
C SER A 63 2.88 -7.19 8.81
N LEU A 64 2.48 -8.37 8.36
CA LEU A 64 1.29 -8.55 7.55
C LEU A 64 0.26 -9.35 8.34
N SER A 65 -0.99 -8.90 8.32
CA SER A 65 -2.09 -9.56 9.03
C SER A 65 -2.97 -10.38 8.10
N VAL A 66 -2.66 -10.42 6.80
CA VAL A 66 -3.49 -11.06 5.79
C VAL A 66 -2.64 -11.95 4.89
N LYS A 67 -3.30 -12.80 4.13
CA LYS A 67 -2.66 -13.76 3.22
C LYS A 67 -3.24 -13.65 1.83
N GLU A 68 -2.47 -14.08 0.84
CA GLU A 68 -2.98 -14.16 -0.54
C GLU A 68 -4.26 -14.96 -0.60
N GLY A 69 -5.21 -14.45 -1.37
CA GLY A 69 -6.52 -15.07 -1.54
C GLY A 69 -7.58 -14.60 -0.57
N GLN A 70 -7.20 -13.90 0.49
CA GLN A 70 -8.13 -13.46 1.53
C GLN A 70 -8.99 -12.30 1.04
N ALA A 71 -10.29 -12.34 1.33
CA ALA A 71 -11.19 -11.23 1.07
C ALA A 71 -11.02 -10.15 2.15
N ILE A 72 -11.00 -8.89 1.73
CA ILE A 72 -10.71 -7.74 2.60
C ILE A 72 -11.84 -6.73 2.48
N ARG A 73 -12.19 -6.14 3.61
CA ARG A 73 -13.18 -5.05 3.65
C ARG A 73 -12.49 -3.71 3.83
N LYS A 74 -13.08 -2.66 3.28
CA LYS A 74 -12.62 -1.29 3.47
C LYS A 74 -12.46 -1.02 4.97
N GLY A 75 -11.32 -0.43 5.34
CA GLY A 75 -11.02 -0.10 6.73
C GLY A 75 -10.48 -1.25 7.56
N GLN A 76 -10.43 -2.47 7.04
CA GLN A 76 -9.87 -3.62 7.75
C GLN A 76 -8.36 -3.44 7.92
N ARG A 77 -7.85 -3.78 9.12
CA ARG A 77 -6.40 -3.78 9.33
C ARG A 77 -5.76 -4.90 8.51
N ILE A 78 -4.75 -4.56 7.75
CA ILE A 78 -4.04 -5.51 6.89
C ILE A 78 -2.57 -5.66 7.24
N ALA A 79 -2.00 -4.66 7.92
CA ALA A 79 -0.57 -4.67 8.25
C ALA A 79 -0.27 -3.66 9.35
N THR A 80 1.00 -3.60 9.75
CA THR A 80 1.51 -2.53 10.60
C THR A 80 2.69 -1.87 9.90
N MET A 81 2.84 -0.56 10.10
CA MET A 81 3.94 0.20 9.49
C MET A 81 5.28 -0.22 10.07
N GLY A 82 6.28 -0.31 9.19
CA GLY A 82 7.65 -0.53 9.59
C GLY A 82 8.47 0.72 9.42
N ALA A 83 9.61 0.77 10.12
CA ALA A 83 10.62 1.79 9.90
C ALA A 83 11.74 1.15 9.10
N SER A 84 12.21 1.84 8.06
CA SER A 84 13.41 1.41 7.38
C SER A 84 14.62 1.88 8.17
N SER A 85 15.76 1.24 7.97
CA SER A 85 16.97 1.54 8.72
C SER A 85 17.30 3.03 8.66
N GLY A 86 17.38 3.67 9.82
CA GLY A 86 17.71 5.08 9.93
C GLY A 86 16.61 6.05 9.53
N ASN A 87 15.42 5.57 9.19
CA ASN A 87 14.29 6.40 8.73
C ASN A 87 13.07 6.20 9.60
N PRO A 88 12.22 7.24 9.74
CA PRO A 88 10.95 7.07 10.44
C PRO A 88 10.02 6.12 9.69
N ALA A 89 9.00 5.63 10.35
CA ALA A 89 8.04 4.74 9.76
C ALA A 89 7.28 5.46 8.64
N GLN A 90 7.11 4.76 7.54
CA GLN A 90 6.42 5.28 6.36
C GLN A 90 5.62 4.16 5.72
N LEU A 91 4.50 4.53 5.13
CA LEU A 91 3.73 3.64 4.27
C LEU A 91 3.92 4.10 2.83
N HIS A 92 4.35 3.18 1.97
CA HIS A 92 4.37 3.43 0.53
C HIS A 92 3.04 2.95 -0.03
N PHE A 93 2.20 3.88 -0.46
CA PHE A 93 0.84 3.59 -0.93
C PHE A 93 0.72 3.90 -2.42
N GLU A 94 0.23 2.92 -3.19
CA GLU A 94 -0.01 3.09 -4.62
C GLU A 94 -1.43 2.70 -4.97
N ILE A 95 -1.99 3.37 -5.97
CA ILE A 95 -3.19 2.92 -6.67
C ILE A 95 -2.81 2.71 -8.11
N ARG A 96 -3.21 1.58 -8.69
CA ARG A 96 -2.99 1.28 -10.10
C ARG A 96 -4.32 1.09 -10.80
N ARG A 97 -4.46 1.73 -11.94
CA ARG A 97 -5.62 1.61 -12.80
C ARG A 97 -5.18 0.94 -14.09
N ASN A 98 -5.76 -0.22 -14.39
CA ASN A 98 -5.39 -1.02 -15.57
C ASN A 98 -3.89 -1.29 -15.62
N GLY A 99 -3.29 -1.60 -14.45
CA GLY A 99 -1.87 -1.90 -14.33
C GLY A 99 -0.93 -0.69 -14.31
N LYS A 100 -1.46 0.52 -14.46
CA LYS A 100 -0.63 1.74 -14.48
C LYS A 100 -0.81 2.53 -13.19
N PRO A 101 0.28 2.99 -12.57
CA PRO A 101 0.17 3.85 -11.39
C PRO A 101 -0.61 5.12 -11.72
N VAL A 102 -1.48 5.52 -10.80
CA VAL A 102 -2.24 6.77 -10.90
C VAL A 102 -2.07 7.55 -9.61
N ASN A 103 -2.40 8.83 -9.64
CA ASN A 103 -2.27 9.67 -8.45
C ASN A 103 -3.26 9.22 -7.38
N PRO A 104 -2.79 8.64 -6.25
CA PRO A 104 -3.70 8.13 -5.23
C PRO A 104 -4.60 9.20 -4.64
N ARG A 105 -4.19 10.46 -4.64
CA ARG A 105 -4.99 11.55 -4.07
C ARG A 105 -6.31 11.74 -4.78
N GLN A 106 -6.41 11.32 -6.03
CA GLN A 106 -7.66 11.43 -6.79
C GLN A 106 -8.68 10.39 -6.36
N TYR A 107 -8.26 9.35 -5.63
CA TYR A 107 -9.10 8.21 -5.29
C TYR A 107 -9.30 8.02 -3.80
N LEU A 108 -8.59 8.78 -2.96
CA LEU A 108 -8.72 8.68 -1.50
C LEU A 108 -9.79 9.64 -1.00
N PRO A 109 -10.48 9.29 0.10
CA PRO A 109 -11.44 10.21 0.71
C PRO A 109 -10.75 11.49 1.14
N ARG A 110 -11.46 12.57 1.06
CA ARG A 110 -10.98 13.86 1.59
C ARG A 110 -11.40 13.99 3.04
N HIS A 111 -10.54 14.60 3.81
CA HIS A 111 -10.77 14.83 5.23
C HIS A 111 -10.76 16.30 5.53
#